data_5891a6c771fe8ab1b50eed2c9a4df7a4
#
_entry.id   5891a6c771fe8ab1b50eed2c9a4df7a4
#
_cell.length_a   1.000
_cell.length_b   1.000
_cell.length_c   1.000
_cell.angle_alpha   90.00
_cell.angle_beta   90.00
_cell.angle_gamma   90.00
#
_symmetry.space_group_name_H-M   'P 1'
#
loop_
_entity.id
_entity.type
_entity.pdbx_description
1 polymer ?
#
loop_
_entity_poly.entity_id
_entity_poly.type
_entity_poly.pdbx_seq_one_letter_code
_entity_poly.pdbx_strand_id
1 'polypeptide(L)'
;ITAVSLTLADSSCALTINNYGELEASNYVLAQWAAAGSLTTDSFTWTPDITREGFEYSVVVENNQLVLKVADVSGDNGFVWDGGTDRKWINTSVDGWTTRQAGVDTLDNQEIYFSSSEAGEVKVSGTVTPKRVVFNSGSYTLVSDPDNAGSIADSTAPTTLTVNGTAEVALNLANTYTGGTILNGGILTIGTDGALGTEGDITFNGGTLAYADSAAGADATGDDISSCVNVGDGGSLNVSVLGAGDTVSWAGL
;
A
#
# COMPACT_ATOMS: atom_id res chain seq x y z
N ILE A 1 17.60 -4.67 5.38
CA ILE A 1 17.31 -5.94 6.09
C ILE A 1 17.92 -5.81 7.46
N THR A 2 17.09 -5.80 8.49
CA THR A 2 17.57 -5.53 9.86
C THR A 2 17.91 -6.82 10.63
N ALA A 3 17.37 -7.96 10.24
CA ALA A 3 17.78 -9.26 10.77
C ALA A 3 17.39 -10.40 9.82
N VAL A 4 18.33 -11.27 9.54
CA VAL A 4 18.09 -12.59 8.93
C VAL A 4 18.64 -13.59 9.93
N SER A 5 17.78 -14.47 10.45
CA SER A 5 18.25 -15.63 11.21
C SER A 5 18.14 -16.88 10.33
N LEU A 6 19.25 -17.59 10.18
CA LEU A 6 19.29 -18.89 9.54
C LEU A 6 19.46 -19.94 10.63
N THR A 7 18.44 -20.75 10.83
CA THR A 7 18.52 -21.89 11.75
C THR A 7 18.67 -23.18 10.96
N LEU A 8 19.79 -23.86 11.14
CA LEU A 8 20.05 -25.18 10.58
C LEU A 8 19.58 -26.23 11.60
N ALA A 9 18.51 -26.93 11.30
CA ALA A 9 18.10 -28.09 12.08
C ALA A 9 18.22 -29.34 11.17
N ASP A 10 18.77 -30.42 11.72
CA ASP A 10 19.05 -31.69 11.07
C ASP A 10 18.29 -31.97 9.77
N SER A 11 18.97 -31.80 8.63
CA SER A 11 18.52 -32.06 7.27
C SER A 11 17.44 -31.13 6.67
N SER A 12 16.91 -30.15 7.36
CA SER A 12 16.11 -29.08 6.79
C SER A 12 16.50 -27.73 7.37
N CYS A 13 16.64 -26.71 6.53
CA CYS A 13 16.84 -25.34 6.95
C CYS A 13 15.51 -24.61 6.97
N ALA A 14 15.08 -24.15 8.14
CA ALA A 14 14.03 -23.14 8.24
C ALA A 14 14.68 -21.76 8.14
N LEU A 15 14.29 -20.98 7.15
CA LEU A 15 14.74 -19.61 6.97
C LEU A 15 13.62 -18.68 7.42
N THR A 16 13.87 -17.90 8.46
CA THR A 16 12.99 -16.81 8.88
C THR A 16 13.65 -15.50 8.52
N ILE A 17 12.96 -14.70 7.69
CA ILE A 17 13.38 -13.36 7.34
C ILE A 17 12.47 -12.39 8.08
N ASN A 18 12.97 -11.83 9.17
CA ASN A 18 12.29 -10.75 9.87
C ASN A 18 12.64 -9.45 9.16
N ASN A 19 11.68 -8.89 8.45
CA ASN A 19 11.86 -7.61 7.81
C ASN A 19 11.08 -6.54 8.58
N TYR A 20 11.80 -5.62 9.19
CA TYR A 20 11.25 -4.41 9.83
C TYR A 20 11.39 -3.17 8.93
N GLY A 21 11.66 -3.37 7.65
CA GLY A 21 11.80 -2.32 6.64
C GLY A 21 11.37 -2.86 5.29
N GLU A 22 11.13 -1.98 4.34
CA GLU A 22 10.69 -2.36 3.00
C GLU A 22 11.81 -2.99 2.20
N LEU A 23 11.45 -4.06 1.49
CA LEU A 23 12.27 -4.64 0.46
C LEU A 23 11.81 -4.09 -0.89
N GLU A 24 12.68 -3.32 -1.52
CA GLU A 24 12.49 -2.90 -2.91
C GLU A 24 12.69 -4.09 -3.86
N ALA A 25 12.18 -3.99 -5.08
CA ALA A 25 12.41 -4.98 -6.11
C ALA A 25 13.92 -5.11 -6.38
N SER A 26 14.52 -6.19 -5.94
CA SER A 26 15.96 -6.46 -6.03
C SER A 26 16.30 -7.89 -5.66
N ASN A 27 17.57 -8.24 -5.80
CA ASN A 27 18.15 -9.49 -5.33
C ASN A 27 18.97 -9.23 -4.07
N TYR A 28 18.61 -9.88 -2.97
CA TYR A 28 19.28 -9.72 -1.69
C TYR A 28 20.04 -11.01 -1.35
N VAL A 29 21.37 -10.94 -1.29
CA VAL A 29 22.19 -12.09 -0.86
C VAL A 29 22.04 -12.27 0.64
N LEU A 30 21.47 -13.39 1.05
CA LEU A 30 21.24 -13.74 2.45
C LEU A 30 22.40 -14.50 3.07
N ALA A 31 23.03 -15.39 2.26
CA ALA A 31 24.20 -16.16 2.66
C ALA A 31 25.06 -16.47 1.44
N GLN A 32 26.35 -16.66 1.68
CA GLN A 32 27.31 -17.06 0.65
C GLN A 32 28.29 -18.08 1.23
N TRP A 33 28.69 -19.07 0.42
CA TRP A 33 29.67 -20.10 0.82
C TRP A 33 30.77 -20.28 -0.24
N ALA A 34 31.93 -20.68 0.23
CA ALA A 34 33.15 -20.67 -0.61
C ALA A 34 33.27 -21.86 -1.58
N ALA A 35 32.55 -22.97 -1.36
CA ALA A 35 32.67 -24.17 -2.20
C ALA A 35 31.29 -24.58 -2.73
N ALA A 36 31.25 -25.09 -3.95
CA ALA A 36 30.04 -25.70 -4.48
C ALA A 36 29.59 -26.82 -3.53
N GLY A 37 28.48 -26.61 -2.87
CA GLY A 37 27.84 -27.56 -1.97
C GLY A 37 26.67 -28.25 -2.63
N SER A 38 26.09 -29.24 -1.96
CA SER A 38 24.88 -29.92 -2.38
C SER A 38 23.59 -29.16 -2.02
N LEU A 39 23.69 -27.93 -1.56
CA LEU A 39 22.52 -27.12 -1.23
C LEU A 39 21.81 -26.66 -2.51
N THR A 40 20.52 -26.91 -2.56
CA THR A 40 19.62 -26.50 -3.62
C THR A 40 18.51 -25.63 -3.02
N THR A 41 17.69 -25.00 -3.85
CA THR A 41 16.51 -24.26 -3.39
C THR A 41 15.60 -25.13 -2.53
N ASP A 42 15.42 -26.39 -2.87
CA ASP A 42 14.59 -27.37 -2.13
C ASP A 42 15.16 -27.73 -0.74
N SER A 43 16.42 -27.36 -0.47
CA SER A 43 17.01 -27.54 0.86
C SER A 43 16.48 -26.54 1.89
N PHE A 44 15.69 -25.56 1.47
CA PHE A 44 15.17 -24.50 2.30
C PHE A 44 13.65 -24.48 2.26
N THR A 45 13.03 -24.43 3.44
CA THR A 45 11.61 -24.09 3.55
C THR A 45 11.50 -22.64 3.98
N TRP A 46 10.82 -21.84 3.17
CA TRP A 46 10.61 -20.43 3.48
C TRP A 46 9.12 -20.09 3.40
N THR A 47 8.65 -19.40 4.43
CA THR A 47 7.33 -18.81 4.44
C THR A 47 7.53 -17.31 4.68
N PRO A 48 7.12 -16.43 3.77
CA PRO A 48 7.26 -15.00 3.99
C PRO A 48 6.35 -14.57 5.13
N ASP A 49 6.94 -13.90 6.11
CA ASP A 49 6.23 -13.32 7.26
C ASP A 49 5.54 -11.99 6.86
N ILE A 50 6.02 -11.39 5.77
CA ILE A 50 5.52 -10.12 5.24
C ILE A 50 5.31 -10.28 3.75
N THR A 51 4.07 -10.13 3.31
CA THR A 51 3.71 -10.04 1.89
C THR A 51 3.28 -8.61 1.60
N ARG A 52 3.93 -7.97 0.65
CA ARG A 52 3.54 -6.68 0.12
C ARG A 52 2.76 -6.90 -1.17
N GLU A 53 1.58 -6.33 -1.27
CA GLU A 53 0.77 -6.43 -2.49
C GLU A 53 1.49 -5.83 -3.69
N GLY A 54 1.44 -6.52 -4.83
CA GLY A 54 2.17 -6.15 -6.04
C GLY A 54 3.64 -6.58 -6.04
N PHE A 55 4.08 -7.39 -5.06
CA PHE A 55 5.42 -7.95 -5.02
C PHE A 55 5.40 -9.47 -4.88
N GLU A 56 6.28 -10.13 -5.60
CA GLU A 56 6.56 -11.55 -5.44
C GLU A 56 7.91 -11.76 -4.76
N TYR A 57 7.94 -12.73 -3.88
CA TYR A 57 9.12 -13.09 -3.10
C TYR A 57 9.48 -14.54 -3.36
N SER A 58 10.74 -14.80 -3.68
CA SER A 58 11.25 -16.15 -3.82
C SER A 58 12.66 -16.27 -3.26
N VAL A 59 12.97 -17.41 -2.66
CA VAL A 59 14.32 -17.72 -2.20
C VAL A 59 14.91 -18.77 -3.12
N VAL A 60 16.08 -18.48 -3.68
CA VAL A 60 16.77 -19.37 -4.61
C VAL A 60 18.22 -19.57 -4.19
N VAL A 61 18.78 -20.73 -4.55
CA VAL A 61 20.21 -21.00 -4.45
C VAL A 61 20.83 -20.84 -5.83
N GLU A 62 21.71 -19.87 -5.96
CA GLU A 62 22.45 -19.63 -7.21
C GLU A 62 23.87 -19.13 -6.91
N ASN A 63 24.84 -19.50 -7.74
CA ASN A 63 26.24 -19.06 -7.64
C ASN A 63 26.86 -19.20 -6.22
N ASN A 64 26.57 -20.28 -5.52
CA ASN A 64 26.96 -20.51 -4.13
C ASN A 64 26.40 -19.45 -3.16
N GLN A 65 25.25 -18.92 -3.46
CA GLN A 65 24.55 -17.93 -2.64
C GLN A 65 23.11 -18.38 -2.41
N LEU A 66 22.58 -18.05 -1.23
CA LEU A 66 21.17 -18.03 -0.94
C LEU A 66 20.68 -16.61 -1.22
N VAL A 67 19.78 -16.46 -2.16
CA VAL A 67 19.32 -15.13 -2.62
C VAL A 67 17.82 -15.03 -2.42
N LEU A 68 17.37 -13.99 -1.73
CA LEU A 68 15.99 -13.55 -1.75
C LEU A 68 15.78 -12.68 -3.00
N LYS A 69 14.92 -13.10 -3.89
CA LYS A 69 14.47 -12.30 -5.03
C LYS A 69 13.16 -11.64 -4.69
N VAL A 70 13.13 -10.33 -4.86
CA VAL A 70 11.92 -9.51 -4.72
C VAL A 70 11.63 -8.91 -6.08
N ALA A 71 10.51 -9.27 -6.66
CA ALA A 71 10.06 -8.77 -7.95
C ALA A 71 8.81 -7.90 -7.80
N ASP A 72 8.83 -6.72 -8.38
CA ASP A 72 7.62 -5.92 -8.54
C ASP A 72 6.79 -6.50 -9.69
N VAL A 73 5.65 -7.06 -9.34
CA VAL A 73 4.67 -7.66 -10.27
C VAL A 73 3.35 -6.87 -10.29
N SER A 74 3.32 -5.68 -9.72
CA SER A 74 2.11 -4.85 -9.67
C SER A 74 1.52 -4.60 -11.06
N GLY A 75 2.37 -4.37 -12.06
CA GLY A 75 1.94 -4.19 -13.44
C GLY A 75 1.46 -5.47 -14.14
N ASP A 76 1.70 -6.66 -13.58
CA ASP A 76 1.26 -7.93 -14.18
C ASP A 76 -0.23 -8.19 -13.93
N ASN A 77 -0.74 -7.72 -12.80
CA ASN A 77 -2.11 -7.93 -12.35
C ASN A 77 -2.94 -6.64 -12.28
N GLY A 78 -2.37 -5.49 -12.58
CA GLY A 78 -3.04 -4.21 -12.43
C GLY A 78 -2.39 -3.08 -13.21
N PHE A 79 -2.72 -1.88 -12.80
CA PHE A 79 -2.21 -0.64 -13.39
C PHE A 79 -1.33 0.09 -12.38
N VAL A 80 -0.15 0.51 -12.82
CA VAL A 80 0.80 1.29 -12.03
C VAL A 80 0.73 2.74 -12.52
N TRP A 81 0.58 3.68 -11.58
CA TRP A 81 0.57 5.09 -11.86
C TRP A 81 1.91 5.57 -12.42
N ASP A 82 1.89 6.22 -13.57
CA ASP A 82 3.06 6.80 -14.25
C ASP A 82 2.96 8.32 -14.49
N GLY A 83 1.89 8.95 -13.96
CA GLY A 83 1.74 10.40 -13.95
C GLY A 83 0.82 10.97 -15.02
N GLY A 84 0.82 10.42 -16.20
CA GLY A 84 0.02 10.91 -17.33
C GLY A 84 0.25 12.37 -17.71
N THR A 85 -0.47 12.81 -18.73
CA THR A 85 -0.29 14.17 -19.29
C THR A 85 -0.88 15.25 -18.36
N ASP A 86 -2.03 14.98 -17.75
CA ASP A 86 -2.79 15.93 -16.93
C ASP A 86 -2.96 15.50 -15.46
N ARG A 87 -2.32 14.38 -15.09
CA ARG A 87 -2.37 13.76 -13.77
C ARG A 87 -3.79 13.44 -13.29
N LYS A 88 -4.63 13.00 -14.23
CA LYS A 88 -6.02 12.62 -13.95
C LYS A 88 -6.18 11.11 -13.87
N TRP A 89 -6.89 10.67 -12.85
CA TRP A 89 -7.40 9.31 -12.74
C TRP A 89 -8.86 9.28 -13.17
N ILE A 90 -9.12 8.63 -14.29
CA ILE A 90 -10.45 8.47 -14.90
C ILE A 90 -10.65 7.01 -15.23
N ASN A 91 -11.77 6.39 -14.85
CA ASN A 91 -12.04 4.97 -15.11
C ASN A 91 -11.93 4.57 -16.59
N THR A 92 -12.31 5.46 -17.49
CA THR A 92 -12.37 5.21 -18.94
C THR A 92 -11.11 5.63 -19.69
N SER A 93 -10.03 5.95 -18.97
CA SER A 93 -8.76 6.35 -19.56
C SER A 93 -7.62 5.66 -18.88
N VAL A 94 -6.72 5.10 -19.67
CA VAL A 94 -5.44 4.52 -19.20
C VAL A 94 -4.26 5.47 -19.37
N ASP A 95 -4.49 6.73 -19.74
CA ASP A 95 -3.46 7.77 -19.73
C ASP A 95 -2.97 8.00 -18.29
N GLY A 96 -1.67 7.96 -18.08
CA GLY A 96 -1.06 8.02 -16.75
C GLY A 96 -0.93 6.67 -16.04
N TRP A 97 -1.14 5.56 -16.76
CA TRP A 97 -1.09 4.23 -16.20
C TRP A 97 -0.30 3.25 -17.06
N THR A 98 0.57 2.50 -16.43
CA THR A 98 1.32 1.41 -17.07
C THR A 98 0.78 0.07 -16.60
N THR A 99 0.55 -0.85 -17.54
CA THR A 99 0.14 -2.23 -17.26
C THR A 99 0.82 -3.19 -18.22
N ARG A 100 1.02 -4.43 -17.79
CA ARG A 100 1.44 -5.56 -18.66
C ARG A 100 0.26 -6.39 -19.13
N GLN A 101 -0.95 -6.05 -18.70
CA GLN A 101 -2.17 -6.72 -19.16
C GLN A 101 -2.50 -6.28 -20.59
N ALA A 102 -2.61 -7.22 -21.50
CA ALA A 102 -2.95 -6.93 -22.88
C ALA A 102 -4.46 -6.72 -23.07
N GLY A 103 -4.84 -5.66 -23.80
CA GLY A 103 -6.23 -5.44 -24.21
C GLY A 103 -7.16 -4.90 -23.12
N VAL A 104 -6.60 -4.36 -22.03
CA VAL A 104 -7.36 -3.65 -21.00
C VAL A 104 -7.20 -2.16 -21.23
N ASP A 105 -8.30 -1.46 -21.45
CA ASP A 105 -8.37 -0.03 -21.77
C ASP A 105 -9.22 0.78 -20.77
N THR A 106 -9.58 0.17 -19.65
CA THR A 106 -10.35 0.78 -18.55
C THR A 106 -9.74 0.42 -17.21
N LEU A 107 -9.87 1.31 -16.24
CA LEU A 107 -9.44 1.12 -14.87
C LEU A 107 -10.55 0.56 -13.97
N ASP A 108 -11.76 0.40 -14.53
CA ASP A 108 -12.88 -0.17 -13.80
C ASP A 108 -12.60 -1.60 -13.35
N ASN A 109 -12.83 -1.89 -12.08
CA ASN A 109 -12.57 -3.19 -11.46
C ASN A 109 -11.12 -3.69 -11.61
N GLN A 110 -10.15 -2.79 -11.76
CA GLN A 110 -8.73 -3.11 -11.85
C GLN A 110 -8.01 -2.88 -10.52
N GLU A 111 -6.90 -3.57 -10.34
CA GLU A 111 -5.98 -3.30 -9.24
C GLU A 111 -5.11 -2.09 -9.59
N ILE A 112 -5.07 -1.11 -8.71
CA ILE A 112 -4.42 0.20 -8.92
C ILE A 112 -3.27 0.35 -7.95
N TYR A 113 -2.08 0.61 -8.50
CA TYR A 113 -0.84 0.70 -7.74
C TYR A 113 -0.16 2.05 -7.90
N PHE A 114 0.26 2.62 -6.78
CA PHE A 114 1.09 3.81 -6.69
C PHE A 114 2.44 3.39 -6.10
N SER A 115 3.44 3.21 -6.97
CA SER A 115 4.74 2.62 -6.60
C SER A 115 5.91 3.36 -7.23
N SER A 116 5.70 4.54 -7.80
CA SER A 116 6.66 5.12 -8.71
C SER A 116 7.24 6.45 -8.26
N SER A 117 8.22 6.89 -9.05
CA SER A 117 8.81 8.23 -9.02
C SER A 117 7.82 9.35 -9.39
N GLU A 118 6.64 9.03 -9.93
CA GLU A 118 5.63 10.00 -10.35
C GLU A 118 4.70 10.42 -9.20
N ALA A 119 5.32 10.70 -8.05
CA ALA A 119 4.65 11.25 -6.88
C ALA A 119 4.03 12.64 -7.14
N GLY A 120 3.17 13.11 -6.24
CA GLY A 120 2.53 14.41 -6.26
C GLY A 120 1.02 14.34 -6.37
N GLU A 121 0.40 15.42 -6.84
CA GLU A 121 -1.06 15.51 -6.94
C GLU A 121 -1.63 14.57 -8.01
N VAL A 122 -2.72 13.88 -7.66
CA VAL A 122 -3.52 13.03 -8.56
C VAL A 122 -4.96 13.51 -8.50
N LYS A 123 -5.49 13.92 -9.63
CA LYS A 123 -6.88 14.41 -9.76
C LYS A 123 -7.81 13.26 -10.08
N VAL A 124 -8.62 12.87 -9.13
CA VAL A 124 -9.67 11.87 -9.37
C VAL A 124 -10.83 12.57 -10.06
N SER A 125 -11.19 12.13 -11.26
CA SER A 125 -12.19 12.76 -12.11
C SER A 125 -13.38 11.84 -12.35
N GLY A 126 -14.52 12.22 -11.80
CA GLY A 126 -15.71 11.37 -11.74
C GLY A 126 -15.53 10.21 -10.73
N THR A 127 -16.50 9.34 -10.66
CA THR A 127 -16.43 8.15 -9.82
C THR A 127 -15.51 7.12 -10.44
N VAL A 128 -14.45 6.74 -9.72
CA VAL A 128 -13.55 5.64 -10.10
C VAL A 128 -13.86 4.43 -9.22
N THR A 129 -13.87 3.25 -9.85
CA THR A 129 -14.34 1.99 -9.25
C THR A 129 -13.26 0.90 -9.35
N PRO A 130 -12.10 1.09 -8.71
CA PRO A 130 -11.05 0.09 -8.72
C PRO A 130 -11.45 -1.13 -7.88
N LYS A 131 -10.88 -2.28 -8.16
CA LYS A 131 -10.97 -3.46 -7.29
C LYS A 131 -10.26 -3.22 -5.97
N ARG A 132 -9.10 -2.59 -6.00
CA ARG A 132 -8.33 -2.13 -4.85
C ARG A 132 -7.36 -1.03 -5.24
N VAL A 133 -6.94 -0.23 -4.26
CA VAL A 133 -5.94 0.83 -4.41
C VAL A 133 -4.79 0.55 -3.44
N VAL A 134 -3.57 0.51 -3.96
CA VAL A 134 -2.38 0.17 -3.18
C VAL A 134 -1.31 1.24 -3.38
N PHE A 135 -0.88 1.85 -2.29
CA PHE A 135 0.25 2.78 -2.26
C PHE A 135 1.46 2.06 -1.67
N ASN A 136 2.46 1.79 -2.48
CA ASN A 136 3.65 1.07 -2.06
C ASN A 136 4.81 1.99 -1.66
N SER A 137 4.97 3.12 -2.33
CA SER A 137 6.02 4.11 -2.05
C SER A 137 5.68 5.44 -2.71
N GLY A 138 6.39 6.50 -2.35
CA GLY A 138 6.19 7.85 -2.91
C GLY A 138 5.21 8.69 -2.09
N SER A 139 5.09 9.97 -2.44
CA SER A 139 4.22 10.93 -1.77
C SER A 139 3.12 11.39 -2.74
N TYR A 140 1.86 11.09 -2.43
CA TYR A 140 0.70 11.34 -3.27
C TYR A 140 -0.34 12.17 -2.54
N THR A 141 -0.94 13.12 -3.27
CA THR A 141 -2.11 13.86 -2.79
C THR A 141 -3.26 13.62 -3.77
N LEU A 142 -4.24 12.85 -3.35
CA LEU A 142 -5.44 12.62 -4.13
C LEU A 142 -6.43 13.74 -3.88
N VAL A 143 -6.86 14.40 -4.94
CA VAL A 143 -7.84 15.49 -4.90
C VAL A 143 -9.00 15.22 -5.84
N SER A 144 -10.18 15.78 -5.52
CA SER A 144 -11.29 15.79 -6.47
C SER A 144 -10.98 16.70 -7.64
N ASP A 145 -11.23 16.25 -8.87
CA ASP A 145 -11.09 17.10 -10.07
C ASP A 145 -12.10 18.26 -10.00
N PRO A 146 -11.65 19.52 -10.10
CA PRO A 146 -12.56 20.66 -10.02
C PRO A 146 -13.58 20.72 -11.16
N ASP A 147 -13.27 20.14 -12.31
CA ASP A 147 -14.13 20.12 -13.47
C ASP A 147 -15.14 18.98 -13.46
N ASN A 148 -14.83 17.89 -12.74
CA ASN A 148 -15.68 16.71 -12.66
C ASN A 148 -15.44 16.01 -11.31
N ALA A 149 -16.22 16.38 -10.31
CA ALA A 149 -16.05 15.94 -8.93
C ALA A 149 -15.79 14.42 -8.83
N GLY A 150 -14.65 14.09 -8.20
CA GLY A 150 -14.14 12.74 -8.13
C GLY A 150 -14.35 12.07 -6.79
N SER A 151 -14.49 10.75 -6.83
CA SER A 151 -14.54 9.89 -5.65
C SER A 151 -14.05 8.49 -6.01
N ILE A 152 -13.52 7.76 -5.02
CA ILE A 152 -13.25 6.33 -5.12
C ILE A 152 -14.46 5.59 -4.52
N ALA A 153 -15.02 4.67 -5.29
CA ALA A 153 -16.18 3.88 -4.90
C ALA A 153 -15.92 2.38 -5.10
N ASP A 154 -16.83 1.56 -4.64
CA ASP A 154 -16.78 0.12 -4.87
C ASP A 154 -16.90 -0.21 -6.37
N SER A 155 -16.24 -1.28 -6.74
CA SER A 155 -16.40 -1.91 -8.05
C SER A 155 -17.52 -2.97 -8.01
N THR A 156 -17.29 -4.15 -8.56
CA THR A 156 -18.20 -5.30 -8.42
C THR A 156 -18.17 -5.93 -7.02
N ALA A 157 -17.20 -5.56 -6.22
CA ALA A 157 -17.01 -5.96 -4.82
C ALA A 157 -16.50 -4.74 -4.01
N PRO A 158 -16.55 -4.81 -2.67
CA PRO A 158 -15.98 -3.78 -1.81
C PRO A 158 -14.52 -3.46 -2.17
N THR A 159 -14.26 -2.19 -2.48
CA THR A 159 -12.91 -1.69 -2.79
C THR A 159 -12.13 -1.46 -1.51
N THR A 160 -10.90 -1.94 -1.44
CA THR A 160 -9.97 -1.68 -0.32
C THR A 160 -8.92 -0.65 -0.71
N LEU A 161 -8.47 0.13 0.28
CA LEU A 161 -7.32 1.01 0.17
C LEU A 161 -6.21 0.51 1.08
N THR A 162 -5.01 0.31 0.54
CA THR A 162 -3.85 -0.15 1.31
C THR A 162 -2.71 0.85 1.20
N VAL A 163 -2.11 1.20 2.34
CA VAL A 163 -0.89 2.01 2.40
C VAL A 163 0.22 1.17 2.99
N ASN A 164 1.27 0.98 2.22
CA ASN A 164 2.43 0.18 2.59
C ASN A 164 3.64 1.09 2.79
N GLY A 165 4.55 0.59 3.53
CA GLY A 165 5.92 0.97 3.59
C GLY A 165 6.25 2.42 3.88
N THR A 166 6.86 3.13 2.94
CA THR A 166 7.23 4.55 3.06
C THR A 166 6.28 5.46 2.29
N ALA A 167 5.16 4.94 1.79
CA ALA A 167 4.19 5.77 1.08
C ALA A 167 3.63 6.87 2.00
N GLU A 168 3.54 8.07 1.47
CA GLU A 168 2.88 9.21 2.11
C GLU A 168 1.66 9.58 1.28
N VAL A 169 0.49 9.41 1.83
CA VAL A 169 -0.77 9.58 1.10
C VAL A 169 -1.65 10.60 1.79
N ALA A 170 -2.07 11.63 1.09
CA ALA A 170 -3.10 12.55 1.54
C ALA A 170 -4.38 12.35 0.71
N LEU A 171 -5.50 12.11 1.38
CA LEU A 171 -6.81 11.97 0.76
C LEU A 171 -7.62 13.24 0.98
N ASN A 172 -7.67 14.10 -0.04
CA ASN A 172 -8.38 15.38 -0.04
C ASN A 172 -9.67 15.30 -0.90
N LEU A 173 -10.34 14.14 -0.85
CA LEU A 173 -11.61 13.92 -1.53
C LEU A 173 -12.48 12.97 -0.71
N ALA A 174 -13.79 13.19 -0.72
CA ALA A 174 -14.74 12.26 -0.12
C ALA A 174 -14.90 11.01 -1.00
N ASN A 175 -14.85 9.85 -0.37
CA ASN A 175 -14.93 8.54 -1.01
C ASN A 175 -16.16 7.77 -0.53
N THR A 176 -16.53 6.72 -1.26
CA THR A 176 -17.69 5.89 -0.93
C THR A 176 -17.39 4.39 -0.97
N TYR A 177 -16.12 4.00 -1.02
CA TYR A 177 -15.74 2.59 -0.95
C TYR A 177 -16.08 2.00 0.43
N THR A 178 -16.34 0.67 0.46
CA THR A 178 -16.78 -0.02 1.66
C THR A 178 -15.86 -1.15 2.13
N GLY A 179 -14.78 -1.43 1.40
CA GLY A 179 -13.86 -2.54 1.74
C GLY A 179 -12.86 -2.23 2.86
N GLY A 180 -12.88 -0.98 3.37
CA GLY A 180 -11.99 -0.56 4.45
C GLY A 180 -10.61 -0.11 3.99
N THR A 181 -9.80 0.28 4.98
CA THR A 181 -8.46 0.83 4.78
C THR A 181 -7.43 0.04 5.59
N ILE A 182 -6.33 -0.35 4.96
CA ILE A 182 -5.24 -1.11 5.60
C ILE A 182 -3.99 -0.24 5.61
N LEU A 183 -3.46 0.04 6.78
CA LEU A 183 -2.23 0.79 6.98
C LEU A 183 -1.15 -0.15 7.51
N ASN A 184 -0.27 -0.60 6.60
CA ASN A 184 0.85 -1.49 6.92
C ASN A 184 2.14 -0.72 7.23
N GLY A 185 2.21 0.54 6.82
CA GLY A 185 3.36 1.44 7.00
C GLY A 185 3.07 2.81 6.42
N GLY A 186 4.08 3.68 6.38
CA GLY A 186 3.94 5.01 5.80
C GLY A 186 3.07 5.98 6.58
N ILE A 187 2.52 6.95 5.88
CA ILE A 187 1.65 8.01 6.44
C ILE A 187 0.38 8.11 5.59
N LEU A 188 -0.77 8.00 6.24
CA LEU A 188 -2.06 8.30 5.63
C LEU A 188 -2.65 9.56 6.27
N THR A 189 -2.82 10.61 5.49
CA THR A 189 -3.39 11.89 5.94
C THR A 189 -4.84 12.01 5.45
N ILE A 190 -5.75 12.20 6.38
CA ILE A 190 -7.15 12.52 6.11
C ILE A 190 -7.26 14.02 5.95
N GLY A 191 -7.61 14.46 4.75
CA GLY A 191 -7.68 15.89 4.40
C GLY A 191 -9.10 16.43 4.22
N THR A 192 -10.13 15.57 4.28
CA THR A 192 -11.54 15.96 4.18
C THR A 192 -12.44 14.91 4.81
N ASP A 193 -13.65 15.30 5.17
CA ASP A 193 -14.67 14.39 5.67
C ASP A 193 -15.00 13.31 4.63
N GLY A 194 -15.25 12.08 5.08
CA GLY A 194 -15.54 10.94 4.22
C GLY A 194 -14.35 10.43 3.39
N ALA A 195 -13.13 10.86 3.68
CA ALA A 195 -11.95 10.45 2.92
C ALA A 195 -11.70 8.93 2.96
N LEU A 196 -12.08 8.26 4.04
CA LEU A 196 -11.88 6.82 4.26
C LEU A 196 -13.06 5.94 3.78
N GLY A 197 -13.95 6.52 2.97
CA GLY A 197 -15.14 5.79 2.50
C GLY A 197 -16.31 5.86 3.48
N THR A 198 -17.28 4.99 3.29
CA THR A 198 -18.54 5.03 4.06
C THR A 198 -18.70 3.86 5.03
N GLU A 199 -17.97 2.79 4.83
CA GLU A 199 -18.01 1.57 5.64
C GLU A 199 -16.62 0.90 5.63
N GLY A 200 -16.49 -0.18 6.40
CA GLY A 200 -15.28 -0.98 6.48
C GLY A 200 -14.33 -0.55 7.60
N ASP A 201 -13.53 -1.49 8.03
CA ASP A 201 -12.60 -1.29 9.13
C ASP A 201 -11.32 -0.58 8.68
N ILE A 202 -10.71 0.15 9.60
CA ILE A 202 -9.34 0.63 9.43
C ILE A 202 -8.44 -0.35 10.20
N THR A 203 -7.61 -1.09 9.45
CA THR A 203 -6.67 -2.04 10.02
C THR A 203 -5.29 -1.41 10.11
N PHE A 204 -4.74 -1.32 11.33
CA PHE A 204 -3.40 -0.82 11.59
C PHE A 204 -2.45 -1.98 11.86
N ASN A 205 -1.50 -2.18 10.94
CA ASN A 205 -0.37 -3.09 11.12
C ASN A 205 0.94 -2.31 11.32
N GLY A 206 0.91 -0.99 11.08
CA GLY A 206 2.04 -0.06 11.23
C GLY A 206 1.71 1.30 10.61
N GLY A 207 2.65 2.24 10.65
CA GLY A 207 2.50 3.55 10.02
C GLY A 207 1.85 4.62 10.91
N THR A 208 1.43 5.70 10.28
CA THR A 208 0.84 6.87 10.94
C THR A 208 -0.44 7.27 10.23
N LEU A 209 -1.53 7.41 10.97
CA LEU A 209 -2.73 8.11 10.53
C LEU A 209 -2.65 9.57 11.00
N ALA A 210 -2.75 10.50 10.07
CA ALA A 210 -2.70 11.93 10.33
C ALA A 210 -3.97 12.62 9.84
N TYR A 211 -4.36 13.69 10.51
CA TYR A 211 -5.43 14.57 10.06
C TYR A 211 -4.82 15.89 9.61
N ALA A 212 -5.18 16.36 8.42
CA ALA A 212 -4.73 17.65 7.93
C ALA A 212 -5.47 18.76 8.67
N ASP A 213 -4.73 19.84 8.99
CA ASP A 213 -5.33 21.10 9.43
C ASP A 213 -6.17 21.66 8.29
N SER A 214 -7.47 21.73 8.48
CA SER A 214 -8.34 22.47 7.57
C SER A 214 -8.18 23.97 7.83
N ALA A 215 -7.11 24.56 7.33
CA ALA A 215 -6.83 26.02 7.45
C ALA A 215 -7.94 26.93 6.89
N ALA A 216 -9.05 26.38 6.46
CA ALA A 216 -10.21 27.06 5.89
C ALA A 216 -11.49 26.92 6.73
N GLY A 217 -11.41 26.45 7.98
CA GLY A 217 -12.59 26.38 8.86
C GLY A 217 -13.60 25.26 8.50
N ALA A 218 -13.21 24.31 7.67
CA ALA A 218 -13.90 23.03 7.60
C ALA A 218 -13.33 22.16 8.71
N ASP A 219 -14.16 21.87 9.68
CA ASP A 219 -13.85 20.98 10.78
C ASP A 219 -13.74 19.55 10.22
N ALA A 220 -12.56 18.95 10.24
CA ALA A 220 -12.37 17.54 9.92
C ALA A 220 -12.96 16.62 11.01
N THR A 221 -14.01 17.08 11.68
CA THR A 221 -14.64 16.42 12.82
C THR A 221 -15.68 15.37 12.42
N GLY A 222 -15.84 15.09 11.12
CA GLY A 222 -16.88 14.20 10.62
C GLY A 222 -16.57 12.71 10.73
N ASP A 223 -15.30 12.32 10.67
CA ASP A 223 -14.95 10.90 10.66
C ASP A 223 -14.72 10.38 12.09
N ASP A 224 -15.79 9.95 12.75
CA ASP A 224 -15.67 9.11 13.95
C ASP A 224 -15.19 7.70 13.52
N ILE A 225 -13.89 7.49 13.54
CA ILE A 225 -13.27 6.21 13.21
C ILE A 225 -13.20 5.25 14.40
N SER A 226 -13.71 5.63 15.56
CA SER A 226 -13.55 4.88 16.81
C SER A 226 -14.19 3.49 16.77
N SER A 227 -15.22 3.32 15.96
CA SER A 227 -15.93 2.04 15.82
C SER A 227 -15.33 1.10 14.78
N CYS A 228 -14.41 1.58 13.93
CA CYS A 228 -13.87 0.82 12.82
C CYS A 228 -12.34 0.60 12.87
N VAL A 229 -11.68 1.01 13.96
CA VAL A 229 -10.24 0.84 14.11
C VAL A 229 -9.90 -0.53 14.68
N ASN A 230 -9.16 -1.33 13.90
CA ASN A 230 -8.56 -2.58 14.32
C ASN A 230 -7.03 -2.45 14.34
N VAL A 231 -6.40 -2.67 15.47
CA VAL A 231 -4.94 -2.70 15.59
C VAL A 231 -4.50 -4.16 15.53
N GLY A 232 -3.80 -4.54 14.44
CA GLY A 232 -3.27 -5.88 14.25
C GLY A 232 -2.15 -6.23 15.25
N ASP A 233 -1.84 -7.52 15.37
CA ASP A 233 -0.76 -8.01 16.23
C ASP A 233 0.59 -7.38 15.83
N GLY A 234 1.18 -6.63 16.75
CA GLY A 234 2.43 -5.89 16.53
C GLY A 234 2.27 -4.51 15.90
N GLY A 235 1.05 -4.12 15.55
CA GLY A 235 0.73 -2.78 15.08
C GLY A 235 0.75 -1.76 16.21
N SER A 236 1.09 -0.51 15.91
CA SER A 236 0.91 0.62 16.79
C SER A 236 0.15 1.71 16.06
N LEU A 237 -0.92 2.18 16.69
CA LEU A 237 -1.68 3.32 16.17
C LEU A 237 -1.00 4.62 16.63
N ASN A 238 -0.46 5.37 15.68
CA ASN A 238 0.00 6.73 15.90
C ASN A 238 -1.00 7.69 15.26
N VAL A 239 -1.75 8.41 16.07
CA VAL A 239 -2.64 9.47 15.58
C VAL A 239 -1.91 10.79 15.73
N SER A 240 -1.68 11.48 14.63
CA SER A 240 -1.06 12.81 14.59
C SER A 240 -2.08 13.83 14.18
N VAL A 241 -2.27 14.84 15.01
CA VAL A 241 -3.13 16.01 14.73
C VAL A 241 -2.23 17.14 14.26
N LEU A 242 -2.43 17.63 13.05
CA LEU A 242 -1.53 18.56 12.39
C LEU A 242 -1.88 20.03 12.63
N GLY A 243 -3.03 20.35 13.26
CA GLY A 243 -3.50 21.71 13.50
C GLY A 243 -3.68 22.08 14.97
N ALA A 244 -3.51 23.36 15.28
CA ALA A 244 -3.78 23.89 16.61
C ALA A 244 -5.30 24.08 16.79
N GLY A 245 -5.92 23.19 17.52
CA GLY A 245 -7.36 23.22 17.80
C GLY A 245 -8.12 21.98 17.35
N ASP A 246 -7.45 21.12 16.60
CA ASP A 246 -8.03 19.84 16.17
C ASP A 246 -8.12 18.86 17.35
N THR A 247 -9.25 18.19 17.44
CA THR A 247 -9.48 17.15 18.46
C THR A 247 -9.83 15.85 17.77
N VAL A 248 -9.08 14.81 18.08
CA VAL A 248 -9.46 13.43 17.76
C VAL A 248 -10.14 12.87 19.00
N SER A 249 -11.41 12.51 18.88
CA SER A 249 -12.17 11.90 19.98
C SER A 249 -12.23 10.39 19.77
N TRP A 250 -11.78 9.65 20.78
CA TRP A 250 -11.90 8.20 20.84
C TRP A 250 -13.00 7.83 21.83
N ALA A 251 -14.03 7.16 21.36
CA ALA A 251 -15.16 6.70 22.21
C ALA A 251 -14.95 5.29 22.77
N GLY A 252 -13.75 4.90 23.01
CA GLY A 252 -13.39 3.64 23.68
C GLY A 252 -12.42 2.78 22.87
N LEU A 253 -11.46 2.21 23.56
CA LEU A 253 -10.73 0.99 23.21
C LEU A 253 -11.32 -0.17 24.01
#